data_5060d74b96cdca48930355c8c0db66cd
#
_entry.id   5060d74b96cdca48930355c8c0db66cd
#
_cell.length_a   1.000
_cell.length_b   1.000
_cell.length_c   1.000
_cell.angle_alpha   90.00
_cell.angle_beta   90.00
_cell.angle_gamma   90.00
#
_symmetry.space_group_name_H-M   'P 1'
#
loop_
_entity.id
_entity.type
_entity.pdbx_description
1 polymer ?
#
loop_
_entity_poly.entity_id
_entity_poly.type
_entity_poly.pdbx_seq_one_letter_code
_entity_poly.pdbx_strand_id
1 'polypeptide(L)'
;MAKLSNPIPPTVNLPPLKSLSNCSLNQVLDALTNLRALYFPSPLVESLRLQNNSKPHAHLVCGSSAPDSGYASAEEDEDETPSDFDGRNEALELLRTDEFERAFTIKWLIGFTARSDSWISSVPETETEAYGCAVDEAVSLLASFTGSDSEQAITRKFSFLASGAQPVEVELNDAPLVSGDHTSVGLQSWASSILLAERLCANPGKFSLDLTTRGRGLRLLELGAGTGLLSITVAKILASGQVRTPGPPPIVVATDFHPDVLANLQRNVDDNAGTQGILVRKLNWSQPNSSSVPFDRPFDVILAADVVYESSHASWIANCVTKLLARPAGVLWMIIALRSGGRHEGLSSTVGKAFSVEAGSGRLSILEKETLQRMGGHGRADEMGYELFKIGWAEG
;
A
#
# COMPACT_ATOMS: atom_id res chain seq x y z
N MET A 1 -26.94 -21.92 14.23
CA MET A 1 -25.51 -21.53 14.07
C MET A 1 -25.42 -20.56 12.90
N ALA A 2 -25.22 -19.27 13.18
CA ALA A 2 -25.04 -18.28 12.15
C ALA A 2 -23.74 -18.58 11.39
N LYS A 3 -23.79 -18.64 10.05
CA LYS A 3 -22.59 -18.69 9.21
C LYS A 3 -21.77 -17.43 9.54
N LEU A 4 -20.60 -17.60 10.15
CA LEU A 4 -19.61 -16.54 10.26
C LEU A 4 -19.19 -16.16 8.82
N SER A 5 -19.83 -15.12 8.28
CA SER A 5 -19.40 -14.50 7.04
C SER A 5 -18.02 -13.88 7.25
N ASN A 6 -17.19 -13.90 6.23
CA ASN A 6 -15.90 -13.20 6.28
C ASN A 6 -16.14 -11.73 6.61
N PRO A 7 -15.34 -11.12 7.50
CA PRO A 7 -15.44 -9.69 7.76
C PRO A 7 -15.25 -8.89 6.47
N ILE A 8 -16.07 -7.87 6.31
CA ILE A 8 -16.06 -6.98 5.14
C ILE A 8 -15.27 -5.73 5.51
N PRO A 9 -14.44 -5.17 4.59
CA PRO A 9 -13.73 -3.92 4.85
C PRO A 9 -14.70 -2.80 5.26
N PRO A 10 -14.39 -2.02 6.30
CA PRO A 10 -15.22 -0.90 6.76
C PRO A 10 -15.61 0.08 5.67
N THR A 11 -14.69 0.40 4.76
CA THR A 11 -14.96 1.32 3.62
C THR A 11 -16.05 0.81 2.68
N VAL A 12 -16.30 -0.50 2.64
CA VAL A 12 -17.34 -1.14 1.81
C VAL A 12 -18.63 -1.34 2.60
N ASN A 13 -18.51 -1.68 3.89
CA ASN A 13 -19.65 -2.10 4.72
C ASN A 13 -20.37 -0.95 5.43
N LEU A 14 -19.66 0.13 5.78
CA LEU A 14 -20.24 1.22 6.56
C LEU A 14 -21.15 2.11 5.71
N PRO A 15 -22.41 2.35 6.14
CA PRO A 15 -23.35 3.17 5.38
C PRO A 15 -22.92 4.63 5.31
N PRO A 16 -23.24 5.35 4.21
CA PRO A 16 -22.84 6.74 4.06
C PRO A 16 -23.53 7.66 5.08
N LEU A 17 -22.78 8.40 5.88
CA LEU A 17 -23.31 9.32 6.90
C LEU A 17 -24.22 10.43 6.34
N LYS A 18 -24.05 10.81 5.05
CA LYS A 18 -24.89 11.82 4.40
C LYS A 18 -26.33 11.36 4.17
N SER A 19 -26.56 10.05 4.10
CA SER A 19 -27.87 9.43 3.89
C SER A 19 -28.31 8.58 5.08
N LEU A 20 -27.81 8.88 6.28
CA LEU A 20 -28.06 8.10 7.49
C LEU A 20 -29.56 7.95 7.80
N SER A 21 -30.37 9.00 7.55
CA SER A 21 -31.83 8.96 7.71
C SER A 21 -32.53 7.92 6.82
N ASN A 22 -31.88 7.45 5.76
CA ASN A 22 -32.41 6.43 4.86
C ASN A 22 -31.88 5.01 5.21
N CYS A 23 -31.01 4.91 6.20
CA CYS A 23 -30.43 3.63 6.62
C CYS A 23 -31.37 2.95 7.64
N SER A 24 -31.69 1.68 7.39
CA SER A 24 -32.44 0.88 8.36
C SER A 24 -31.57 0.53 9.57
N LEU A 25 -32.23 0.27 10.71
CA LEU A 25 -31.57 -0.21 11.92
C LEU A 25 -30.70 -1.44 11.64
N ASN A 26 -31.21 -2.40 10.88
CA ASN A 26 -30.49 -3.64 10.57
C ASN A 26 -29.18 -3.38 9.80
N GLN A 27 -29.19 -2.43 8.85
CA GLN A 27 -27.95 -2.05 8.12
C GLN A 27 -26.89 -1.51 9.06
N VAL A 28 -27.29 -0.69 10.04
CA VAL A 28 -26.35 -0.13 11.03
C VAL A 28 -25.86 -1.22 11.99
N LEU A 29 -26.77 -2.07 12.50
CA LEU A 29 -26.42 -3.16 13.41
C LEU A 29 -25.49 -4.20 12.73
N ASP A 30 -25.75 -4.56 11.48
CA ASP A 30 -24.89 -5.44 10.70
C ASP A 30 -23.48 -4.83 10.52
N ALA A 31 -23.42 -3.54 10.25
CA ALA A 31 -22.15 -2.81 10.13
C ALA A 31 -21.39 -2.78 11.46
N LEU A 32 -22.03 -2.46 12.59
CA LEU A 32 -21.41 -2.46 13.92
C LEU A 32 -20.97 -3.87 14.35
N THR A 33 -21.77 -4.89 14.04
CA THR A 33 -21.43 -6.29 14.29
C THR A 33 -20.18 -6.71 13.50
N ASN A 34 -20.06 -6.29 12.24
CA ASN A 34 -18.88 -6.51 11.42
C ASN A 34 -17.64 -5.82 12.02
N LEU A 35 -17.76 -4.57 12.48
CA LEU A 35 -16.65 -3.85 13.15
C LEU A 35 -16.20 -4.56 14.42
N ARG A 36 -17.15 -5.04 15.25
CA ARG A 36 -16.83 -5.78 16.47
C ARG A 36 -16.12 -7.09 16.16
N ALA A 37 -16.61 -7.86 15.20
CA ALA A 37 -16.00 -9.11 14.78
C ALA A 37 -14.60 -8.90 14.18
N LEU A 38 -14.39 -7.78 13.51
CA LEU A 38 -13.12 -7.43 12.89
C LEU A 38 -12.08 -6.99 13.93
N TYR A 39 -12.37 -5.97 14.72
CA TYR A 39 -11.37 -5.32 15.59
C TYR A 39 -11.36 -5.84 17.04
N PHE A 40 -12.47 -6.38 17.54
CA PHE A 40 -12.64 -6.82 18.94
C PHE A 40 -13.26 -8.22 19.04
N PRO A 41 -12.62 -9.26 18.47
CA PRO A 41 -13.16 -10.63 18.53
C PRO A 41 -13.23 -11.12 19.99
N SER A 42 -14.31 -11.82 20.34
CA SER A 42 -14.42 -12.45 21.65
C SER A 42 -13.35 -13.53 21.86
N PRO A 43 -12.71 -13.62 23.03
CA PRO A 43 -11.66 -14.61 23.34
C PRO A 43 -12.07 -16.05 23.09
N LEU A 44 -13.37 -16.37 23.22
CA LEU A 44 -13.93 -17.70 22.92
C LEU A 44 -13.84 -18.09 21.45
N VAL A 45 -13.90 -17.12 20.54
CA VAL A 45 -13.76 -17.36 19.09
C VAL A 45 -12.30 -17.54 18.71
N GLU A 46 -11.41 -16.83 19.38
CA GLU A 46 -9.96 -16.90 19.15
C GLU A 46 -9.39 -18.22 19.70
N SER A 47 -9.85 -18.69 20.87
CA SER A 47 -9.43 -19.98 21.43
C SER A 47 -9.90 -21.18 20.60
N LEU A 48 -11.07 -21.10 19.96
CA LEU A 48 -11.53 -22.12 19.01
C LEU A 48 -10.73 -22.11 17.70
N ARG A 49 -10.22 -20.95 17.29
CA ARG A 49 -9.33 -20.81 16.12
C ARG A 49 -7.94 -21.37 16.40
N LEU A 50 -7.37 -21.10 17.59
CA LEU A 50 -6.07 -21.62 18.01
C LEU A 50 -6.05 -23.12 18.26
N GLN A 51 -7.17 -23.71 18.73
CA GLN A 51 -7.29 -25.17 18.92
C GLN A 51 -7.33 -25.96 17.60
N ASN A 52 -7.80 -25.36 16.51
CA ASN A 52 -7.77 -26.00 15.20
C ASN A 52 -6.40 -25.94 14.50
N ASN A 53 -5.47 -25.08 14.96
CA ASN A 53 -4.12 -24.94 14.37
C ASN A 53 -3.04 -25.74 15.10
N SER A 54 -3.34 -26.45 16.20
CA SER A 54 -2.36 -27.29 16.89
C SER A 54 -2.29 -28.69 16.25
N LYS A 55 -1.46 -28.83 15.21
CA LYS A 55 -0.94 -30.15 14.81
C LYS A 55 -0.04 -30.64 15.95
N PRO A 56 -0.16 -31.89 16.43
CA PRO A 56 0.71 -32.40 17.47
C PRO A 56 2.13 -32.54 16.91
N HIS A 57 3.07 -31.76 17.45
CA HIS A 57 4.49 -31.98 17.23
C HIS A 57 4.85 -33.36 17.81
N ALA A 58 5.20 -34.29 16.93
CA ALA A 58 5.78 -35.57 17.33
C ALA A 58 7.15 -35.31 17.96
N HIS A 59 7.30 -35.67 19.22
CA HIS A 59 8.58 -35.70 19.92
C HIS A 59 9.55 -36.64 19.20
N LEU A 60 10.64 -36.08 18.69
CA LEU A 60 11.82 -36.86 18.25
C LEU A 60 12.53 -37.43 19.48
N VAL A 61 12.32 -38.73 19.69
CA VAL A 61 13.18 -39.52 20.57
C VAL A 61 14.37 -40.00 19.73
N CYS A 62 15.56 -39.58 20.13
CA CYS A 62 16.84 -40.05 19.59
C CYS A 62 17.11 -41.51 20.00
N GLY A 63 17.32 -42.37 19.04
CA GLY A 63 17.76 -43.77 19.27
C GLY A 63 18.41 -44.35 18.01
N SER A 64 19.69 -44.63 18.13
CA SER A 64 20.61 -45.16 17.11
C SER A 64 20.27 -46.58 16.62
N SER A 65 20.38 -46.84 15.33
CA SER A 65 21.17 -47.93 14.67
C SER A 65 20.58 -48.30 13.30
N ALA A 66 21.45 -48.35 12.30
CA ALA A 66 21.20 -48.82 10.93
C ALA A 66 21.42 -50.36 10.85
N PRO A 67 21.38 -51.06 9.67
CA PRO A 67 20.58 -50.82 8.45
C PRO A 67 19.83 -52.10 8.01
N ASP A 68 18.92 -52.05 7.10
CA ASP A 68 18.83 -52.98 5.96
C ASP A 68 17.83 -52.58 4.88
N SER A 69 18.10 -53.04 3.68
CA SER A 69 17.64 -52.82 2.35
C SER A 69 16.16 -53.20 2.09
N GLY A 70 15.52 -52.48 1.12
CA GLY A 70 14.51 -53.17 0.30
C GLY A 70 13.36 -52.36 -0.22
N TYR A 71 13.40 -52.00 -1.50
CA TYR A 71 12.34 -51.84 -2.50
C TYR A 71 11.33 -50.70 -2.42
N ALA A 72 11.32 -50.00 -3.54
CA ALA A 72 10.42 -48.93 -3.96
C ALA A 72 8.95 -49.32 -4.01
N SER A 73 8.09 -48.41 -3.62
CA SER A 73 6.77 -48.15 -4.21
C SER A 73 6.60 -46.65 -4.36
N ALA A 74 6.40 -46.20 -5.59
CA ALA A 74 6.00 -44.86 -5.91
C ALA A 74 4.56 -44.68 -5.39
N GLU A 75 4.38 -43.80 -4.43
CA GLU A 75 3.09 -43.19 -4.10
C GLU A 75 3.18 -41.75 -4.55
N GLU A 76 2.22 -41.39 -5.38
CA GLU A 76 2.03 -40.07 -5.99
C GLU A 76 1.87 -39.03 -4.87
N ASP A 77 2.76 -38.05 -4.84
CA ASP A 77 2.58 -36.84 -4.02
C ASP A 77 1.34 -36.10 -4.57
N GLU A 78 0.22 -36.25 -3.85
CA GLU A 78 -0.91 -35.35 -4.01
C GLU A 78 -0.44 -33.94 -3.61
N ASP A 79 -0.43 -33.05 -4.59
CA ASP A 79 -0.27 -31.60 -4.41
C ASP A 79 -1.22 -31.12 -3.31
N GLU A 80 -0.71 -30.89 -2.09
CA GLU A 80 -1.43 -30.15 -1.05
C GLU A 80 -1.59 -28.70 -1.54
N THR A 81 -2.74 -28.43 -2.15
CA THR A 81 -3.21 -27.05 -2.35
C THR A 81 -3.25 -26.35 -0.99
N PRO A 82 -2.73 -25.11 -0.84
CA PRO A 82 -2.85 -24.35 0.40
C PRO A 82 -4.30 -24.34 0.83
N SER A 83 -4.59 -24.74 2.07
CA SER A 83 -5.97 -24.84 2.54
C SER A 83 -6.60 -23.44 2.50
N ASP A 84 -7.80 -23.29 1.94
CA ASP A 84 -8.63 -22.06 1.92
C ASP A 84 -8.77 -21.39 3.30
N PHE A 85 -8.42 -22.10 4.36
CA PHE A 85 -8.50 -21.68 5.75
C PHE A 85 -7.31 -20.81 6.17
N ASP A 86 -6.12 -21.04 5.64
CA ASP A 86 -4.90 -20.28 5.96
C ASP A 86 -4.97 -18.90 5.30
N GLY A 87 -5.42 -18.82 4.06
CA GLY A 87 -5.62 -17.55 3.35
C GLY A 87 -6.70 -16.64 3.95
N ARG A 88 -7.70 -17.22 4.64
CA ARG A 88 -8.75 -16.44 5.32
C ARG A 88 -8.26 -15.74 6.59
N ASN A 89 -7.42 -16.41 7.38
CA ASN A 89 -6.84 -15.82 8.58
C ASN A 89 -5.88 -14.70 8.23
N GLU A 90 -5.07 -14.88 7.20
CA GLU A 90 -4.16 -13.88 6.70
C GLU A 90 -4.90 -12.61 6.20
N ALA A 91 -5.96 -12.78 5.42
CA ALA A 91 -6.80 -11.66 4.96
C ALA A 91 -7.46 -10.90 6.12
N LEU A 92 -7.85 -11.60 7.18
CA LEU A 92 -8.46 -10.98 8.35
C LEU A 92 -7.44 -10.18 9.16
N GLU A 93 -6.24 -10.73 9.40
CA GLU A 93 -5.16 -10.02 10.08
C GLU A 93 -4.71 -8.79 9.28
N LEU A 94 -4.62 -8.93 7.97
CA LEU A 94 -4.31 -7.80 7.09
C LEU A 94 -5.34 -6.68 7.22
N LEU A 95 -6.64 -7.03 7.26
CA LEU A 95 -7.71 -6.05 7.41
C LEU A 95 -7.70 -5.38 8.80
N ARG A 96 -7.35 -6.12 9.85
CA ARG A 96 -7.21 -5.59 11.22
C ARG A 96 -6.07 -4.59 11.35
N THR A 97 -4.97 -4.85 10.66
CA THR A 97 -3.76 -4.01 10.68
C THR A 97 -3.78 -2.87 9.66
N ASP A 98 -4.81 -2.79 8.82
CA ASP A 98 -4.96 -1.72 7.85
C ASP A 98 -5.33 -0.40 8.55
N GLU A 99 -4.34 0.48 8.70
CA GLU A 99 -4.47 1.79 9.36
C GLU A 99 -5.51 2.70 8.68
N PHE A 100 -5.68 2.59 7.35
CA PHE A 100 -6.68 3.39 6.64
C PHE A 100 -8.10 2.91 6.96
N GLU A 101 -8.37 1.61 6.95
CA GLU A 101 -9.66 1.04 7.32
C GLU A 101 -9.99 1.36 8.78
N ARG A 102 -8.98 1.30 9.66
CA ARG A 102 -9.11 1.67 11.07
C ARG A 102 -9.43 3.16 11.23
N ALA A 103 -8.67 4.05 10.60
CA ALA A 103 -8.92 5.50 10.65
C ALA A 103 -10.28 5.86 10.04
N PHE A 104 -10.67 5.21 8.95
CA PHE A 104 -12.00 5.37 8.35
C PHE A 104 -13.10 4.94 9.31
N THR A 105 -12.93 3.80 10.01
CA THR A 105 -13.87 3.30 11.02
C THR A 105 -14.05 4.29 12.16
N ILE A 106 -12.97 4.78 12.75
CA ILE A 106 -13.01 5.76 13.85
C ILE A 106 -13.73 7.04 13.40
N LYS A 107 -13.39 7.55 12.23
CA LYS A 107 -14.02 8.74 11.66
C LYS A 107 -15.52 8.52 11.39
N TRP A 108 -15.90 7.35 10.91
CA TRP A 108 -17.29 7.00 10.70
C TRP A 108 -18.03 6.91 12.03
N LEU A 109 -17.49 6.24 13.05
CA LEU A 109 -18.09 6.14 14.40
C LEU A 109 -18.28 7.52 15.02
N ILE A 110 -17.30 8.41 14.96
CA ILE A 110 -17.41 9.80 15.41
C ILE A 110 -18.53 10.53 14.65
N GLY A 111 -18.55 10.40 13.33
CA GLY A 111 -19.56 11.04 12.48
C GLY A 111 -20.96 10.48 12.66
N PHE A 112 -21.10 9.20 12.96
CA PHE A 112 -22.36 8.52 13.27
C PHE A 112 -22.91 9.01 14.63
N THR A 113 -22.10 8.95 15.70
CA THR A 113 -22.50 9.39 17.04
C THR A 113 -22.86 10.88 17.06
N ALA A 114 -22.13 11.72 16.31
CA ALA A 114 -22.47 13.16 16.21
C ALA A 114 -23.79 13.43 15.47
N ARG A 115 -24.38 12.48 14.76
CA ARG A 115 -25.64 12.58 14.01
C ARG A 115 -26.74 11.68 14.55
N SER A 116 -26.49 10.97 15.63
CA SER A 116 -27.39 9.97 16.21
C SER A 116 -28.76 10.57 16.58
N ASP A 117 -28.78 11.76 17.16
CA ASP A 117 -30.03 12.43 17.54
C ASP A 117 -30.96 12.65 16.35
N SER A 118 -30.40 13.07 15.22
CA SER A 118 -31.16 13.27 13.97
C SER A 118 -31.65 11.94 13.41
N TRP A 119 -30.89 10.88 13.53
CA TRP A 119 -31.26 9.55 13.05
C TRP A 119 -32.36 8.93 13.94
N ILE A 120 -32.23 9.03 15.26
CA ILE A 120 -33.25 8.57 16.24
C ILE A 120 -34.55 9.36 16.07
N SER A 121 -34.47 10.69 15.87
CA SER A 121 -35.66 11.53 15.70
C SER A 121 -36.42 11.25 14.40
N SER A 122 -35.84 10.50 13.45
CA SER A 122 -36.51 10.15 12.19
C SER A 122 -37.41 8.92 12.28
N VAL A 123 -37.47 8.24 13.44
CA VAL A 123 -38.27 7.01 13.62
C VAL A 123 -39.38 7.16 14.63
N PRO A 124 -40.43 6.28 14.60
CA PRO A 124 -41.49 6.27 15.60
C PRO A 124 -40.95 6.00 17.01
N GLU A 125 -41.62 6.57 18.01
CA GLU A 125 -41.28 6.47 19.43
C GLU A 125 -41.13 5.00 19.90
N THR A 126 -41.88 4.08 19.30
CA THR A 126 -41.82 2.64 19.56
C THR A 126 -40.51 1.96 19.15
N GLU A 127 -39.73 2.57 18.28
CA GLU A 127 -38.47 2.03 17.77
C GLU A 127 -37.23 2.75 18.36
N THR A 128 -37.43 3.88 19.04
CA THR A 128 -36.36 4.76 19.55
C THR A 128 -35.37 4.01 20.44
N GLU A 129 -35.85 3.09 21.29
CA GLU A 129 -35.00 2.29 22.18
C GLU A 129 -34.01 1.40 21.39
N ALA A 130 -34.46 0.74 20.32
CA ALA A 130 -33.61 -0.11 19.50
C ALA A 130 -32.54 0.69 18.73
N TYR A 131 -32.91 1.91 18.26
CA TYR A 131 -31.95 2.84 17.63
C TYR A 131 -30.95 3.39 18.66
N GLY A 132 -31.40 3.68 19.89
CA GLY A 132 -30.54 4.08 21.00
C GLY A 132 -29.47 3.01 21.32
N CYS A 133 -29.88 1.73 21.39
CA CYS A 133 -28.95 0.62 21.60
C CYS A 133 -27.86 0.53 20.52
N ALA A 134 -28.19 0.83 19.25
CA ALA A 134 -27.20 0.85 18.18
C ALA A 134 -26.21 2.02 18.34
N VAL A 135 -26.65 3.16 18.85
CA VAL A 135 -25.77 4.29 19.16
C VAL A 135 -24.85 3.95 20.34
N ASP A 136 -25.37 3.33 21.40
CA ASP A 136 -24.58 2.91 22.56
C ASP A 136 -23.50 1.88 22.14
N GLU A 137 -23.84 0.97 21.24
CA GLU A 137 -22.86 0.02 20.66
C GLU A 137 -21.76 0.75 19.87
N ALA A 138 -22.12 1.76 19.06
CA ALA A 138 -21.15 2.56 18.33
C ALA A 138 -20.23 3.36 19.26
N VAL A 139 -20.77 3.92 20.34
CA VAL A 139 -19.98 4.62 21.39
C VAL A 139 -19.05 3.64 22.09
N SER A 140 -19.51 2.44 22.44
CA SER A 140 -18.69 1.39 23.05
C SER A 140 -17.52 0.97 22.14
N LEU A 141 -17.79 0.79 20.83
CA LEU A 141 -16.75 0.50 19.86
C LEU A 141 -15.74 1.65 19.76
N LEU A 142 -16.22 2.89 19.67
CA LEU A 142 -15.35 4.07 19.61
C LEU A 142 -14.46 4.15 20.85
N ALA A 143 -15.01 3.93 22.05
CA ALA A 143 -14.26 3.90 23.30
C ALA A 143 -13.18 2.80 23.30
N SER A 144 -13.48 1.62 22.70
CA SER A 144 -12.51 0.53 22.56
C SER A 144 -11.35 0.89 21.62
N PHE A 145 -11.59 1.70 20.59
CA PHE A 145 -10.52 2.23 19.74
C PHE A 145 -9.65 3.27 20.43
N THR A 146 -10.21 4.10 21.30
CA THR A 146 -9.47 5.16 22.00
C THR A 146 -8.67 4.66 23.20
N GLY A 147 -8.98 3.48 23.71
CA GLY A 147 -8.25 2.82 24.81
C GLY A 147 -7.02 2.01 24.37
N SER A 148 -6.77 1.87 23.07
CA SER A 148 -5.59 1.17 22.55
C SER A 148 -4.53 2.15 22.06
N ASP A 149 -3.26 1.90 22.42
CA ASP A 149 -2.06 2.72 22.15
C ASP A 149 -1.71 2.91 20.65
N SER A 150 -2.68 3.10 19.78
CA SER A 150 -2.49 3.11 18.30
C SER A 150 -2.09 4.47 17.72
N GLU A 151 -1.67 5.44 18.53
CA GLU A 151 -1.10 6.72 18.08
C GLU A 151 0.43 6.71 17.98
N GLN A 152 1.07 5.56 18.15
CA GLN A 152 2.52 5.49 18.08
C GLN A 152 3.01 5.20 16.64
N ALA A 153 4.07 5.91 16.26
CA ALA A 153 4.79 5.62 15.03
C ALA A 153 5.39 4.19 15.08
N ILE A 154 5.28 3.47 13.98
CA ILE A 154 5.76 2.08 13.86
C ILE A 154 7.03 2.09 13.02
N THR A 155 8.13 1.54 13.57
CA THR A 155 9.34 1.29 12.79
C THR A 155 9.20 -0.03 12.04
N ARG A 156 9.23 0.04 10.70
CA ARG A 156 9.21 -1.13 9.80
C ARG A 156 10.58 -1.40 9.23
N LYS A 157 10.98 -2.66 9.20
CA LYS A 157 12.23 -3.13 8.58
C LYS A 157 11.92 -4.00 7.38
N PHE A 158 12.48 -3.63 6.24
CA PHE A 158 12.34 -4.36 4.99
C PHE A 158 13.71 -4.92 4.59
N SER A 159 13.71 -6.16 4.09
CA SER A 159 14.90 -6.82 3.56
C SER A 159 14.58 -7.38 2.18
N PHE A 160 15.11 -6.76 1.14
CA PHE A 160 14.84 -7.12 -0.24
C PHE A 160 16.00 -7.94 -0.80
N LEU A 161 15.71 -9.11 -1.36
CA LEU A 161 16.70 -9.94 -2.01
C LEU A 161 17.23 -9.26 -3.28
N ALA A 162 18.53 -9.12 -3.36
CA ALA A 162 19.19 -8.52 -4.51
C ALA A 162 19.87 -9.61 -5.35
N SER A 163 19.81 -9.49 -6.69
CA SER A 163 20.40 -10.46 -7.60
C SER A 163 21.93 -10.52 -7.44
N GLY A 164 22.45 -11.56 -6.79
CA GLY A 164 23.89 -11.81 -6.64
C GLY A 164 24.63 -10.92 -5.63
N ALA A 165 23.91 -10.19 -4.77
CA ALA A 165 24.48 -9.29 -3.77
C ALA A 165 23.85 -9.50 -2.38
N GLN A 166 24.35 -8.75 -1.39
CA GLN A 166 23.73 -8.71 -0.06
C GLN A 166 22.31 -8.10 -0.18
N PRO A 167 21.37 -8.54 0.68
CA PRO A 167 20.04 -7.95 0.73
C PRO A 167 20.09 -6.43 0.93
N VAL A 168 19.15 -5.73 0.31
CA VAL A 168 18.94 -4.30 0.53
C VAL A 168 18.02 -4.14 1.73
N GLU A 169 18.54 -3.64 2.83
CA GLU A 169 17.79 -3.41 4.05
C GLU A 169 17.36 -1.96 4.15
N VAL A 170 16.08 -1.72 4.46
CA VAL A 170 15.49 -0.39 4.63
C VAL A 170 14.70 -0.37 5.93
N GLU A 171 14.94 0.65 6.74
CA GLU A 171 14.18 0.89 7.97
C GLU A 171 13.37 2.18 7.81
N LEU A 172 12.05 2.11 8.04
CA LEU A 172 11.14 3.23 7.87
C LEU A 172 10.32 3.47 9.13
N ASN A 173 10.11 4.72 9.45
CA ASN A 173 9.12 5.16 10.39
C ASN A 173 7.79 5.39 9.66
N ASP A 174 6.80 4.53 9.92
CA ASP A 174 5.41 4.74 9.54
C ASP A 174 4.76 5.58 10.65
N ALA A 175 4.57 6.87 10.39
CA ALA A 175 3.97 7.78 11.36
C ALA A 175 2.44 7.68 11.33
N PRO A 176 1.74 7.94 12.45
CA PRO A 176 0.29 7.90 12.48
C PRO A 176 -0.33 8.89 11.49
N LEU A 177 -1.48 8.51 10.91
CA LEU A 177 -2.21 9.38 9.99
C LEU A 177 -2.78 10.59 10.74
N VAL A 178 -2.72 11.76 10.12
CA VAL A 178 -3.28 12.99 10.71
C VAL A 178 -4.80 12.93 10.64
N SER A 179 -5.45 12.97 11.80
CA SER A 179 -6.92 12.90 11.88
C SER A 179 -7.58 14.02 11.06
N GLY A 180 -8.47 13.63 10.16
CA GLY A 180 -9.21 14.57 9.30
C GLY A 180 -8.46 15.03 8.04
N ASP A 181 -7.18 14.69 7.88
CA ASP A 181 -6.39 15.04 6.70
C ASP A 181 -6.17 13.83 5.78
N HIS A 182 -6.91 13.77 4.67
CA HIS A 182 -6.80 12.70 3.69
C HIS A 182 -5.52 12.75 2.86
N THR A 183 -4.74 13.83 2.95
CA THR A 183 -3.47 13.97 2.23
C THR A 183 -2.30 13.43 3.03
N SER A 184 -2.51 13.07 4.31
CA SER A 184 -1.50 12.47 5.19
C SER A 184 -1.22 10.98 4.93
N VAL A 185 -1.88 10.36 3.94
CA VAL A 185 -1.73 8.93 3.59
C VAL A 185 -0.29 8.53 3.29
N GLY A 186 0.56 9.47 2.87
CA GLY A 186 1.98 9.24 2.64
C GLY A 186 2.81 9.02 3.92
N LEU A 187 2.23 9.16 5.12
CA LEU A 187 2.89 8.81 6.39
C LEU A 187 3.04 7.29 6.59
N GLN A 188 2.35 6.47 5.78
CA GLN A 188 2.37 5.01 5.85
C GLN A 188 3.04 4.40 4.61
N SER A 189 3.63 3.20 4.78
CA SER A 189 4.20 2.42 3.69
C SER A 189 3.14 1.52 3.06
N TRP A 190 2.93 1.64 1.73
CA TRP A 190 1.91 0.92 0.99
C TRP A 190 2.49 -0.27 0.21
N ALA A 191 1.69 -1.32 0.01
CA ALA A 191 2.14 -2.57 -0.61
C ALA A 191 2.66 -2.39 -2.04
N SER A 192 2.10 -1.47 -2.83
CA SER A 192 2.59 -1.14 -4.16
C SER A 192 4.05 -0.67 -4.15
N SER A 193 4.45 0.13 -3.16
CA SER A 193 5.86 0.54 -3.01
C SER A 193 6.76 -0.62 -2.61
N ILE A 194 6.29 -1.53 -1.76
CA ILE A 194 7.03 -2.73 -1.34
C ILE A 194 7.29 -3.65 -2.55
N LEU A 195 6.24 -3.94 -3.33
CA LEU A 195 6.35 -4.77 -4.55
C LEU A 195 7.30 -4.16 -5.58
N LEU A 196 7.25 -2.84 -5.78
CA LEU A 196 8.16 -2.17 -6.71
C LEU A 196 9.60 -2.19 -6.19
N ALA A 197 9.81 -2.01 -4.87
CA ALA A 197 11.13 -2.10 -4.25
C ALA A 197 11.76 -3.49 -4.42
N GLU A 198 11.00 -4.57 -4.20
CA GLU A 198 11.45 -5.94 -4.45
C GLU A 198 11.90 -6.13 -5.90
N ARG A 199 11.11 -5.65 -6.85
CA ARG A 199 11.42 -5.78 -8.28
C ARG A 199 12.63 -4.96 -8.70
N LEU A 200 12.80 -3.77 -8.13
CA LEU A 200 13.99 -2.92 -8.32
C LEU A 200 15.25 -3.64 -7.82
N CYS A 201 15.19 -4.29 -6.66
CA CYS A 201 16.30 -5.06 -6.11
C CYS A 201 16.60 -6.33 -6.93
N ALA A 202 15.57 -7.03 -7.37
CA ALA A 202 15.72 -8.26 -8.15
C ALA A 202 16.29 -8.03 -9.56
N ASN A 203 15.92 -6.95 -10.22
CA ASN A 203 16.37 -6.63 -11.58
C ASN A 203 16.46 -5.12 -11.83
N PRO A 204 17.49 -4.44 -11.30
CA PRO A 204 17.65 -2.98 -11.46
C PRO A 204 17.80 -2.54 -12.93
N GLY A 205 18.37 -3.37 -13.81
CA GLY A 205 18.51 -3.08 -15.23
C GLY A 205 17.15 -2.97 -15.96
N LYS A 206 16.16 -3.81 -15.61
CA LYS A 206 14.79 -3.69 -16.16
C LYS A 206 14.22 -2.28 -15.92
N PHE A 207 14.54 -1.69 -14.77
CA PHE A 207 14.05 -0.38 -14.36
C PHE A 207 14.97 0.77 -14.79
N SER A 208 15.91 0.51 -15.69
CA SER A 208 16.81 1.51 -16.28
C SER A 208 17.75 2.18 -15.26
N LEU A 209 18.06 1.52 -14.15
CA LEU A 209 19.00 2.04 -13.17
C LEU A 209 20.47 1.95 -13.64
N ASP A 210 20.74 1.17 -14.69
CA ASP A 210 22.05 0.97 -15.35
C ASP A 210 22.25 1.88 -16.58
N LEU A 211 21.37 2.85 -16.79
CA LEU A 211 21.42 3.74 -17.95
C LEU A 211 22.76 4.48 -18.06
N THR A 212 23.40 4.30 -19.22
CA THR A 212 24.58 5.08 -19.58
C THR A 212 24.16 6.47 -20.03
N THR A 213 24.40 7.47 -19.21
CA THR A 213 23.92 8.85 -19.38
C THR A 213 24.95 9.77 -20.08
N ARG A 214 25.74 9.25 -21.03
CA ARG A 214 26.72 10.01 -21.82
C ARG A 214 27.62 10.98 -21.00
N GLY A 215 28.16 10.49 -19.86
CA GLY A 215 29.07 11.25 -19.01
C GLY A 215 28.44 12.19 -17.98
N ARG A 216 27.12 12.25 -17.89
CA ARG A 216 26.41 12.87 -16.75
C ARG A 216 25.91 11.76 -15.79
N GLY A 217 25.74 12.07 -14.52
CA GLY A 217 25.17 11.14 -13.54
C GLY A 217 23.69 10.82 -13.83
N LEU A 218 23.26 9.62 -13.46
CA LEU A 218 21.85 9.21 -13.50
C LEU A 218 21.02 10.15 -12.60
N ARG A 219 19.89 10.61 -13.11
CA ARG A 219 18.96 11.46 -12.36
C ARG A 219 17.62 10.73 -12.20
N LEU A 220 17.23 10.48 -10.96
CA LEU A 220 16.01 9.77 -10.60
C LEU A 220 15.10 10.69 -9.78
N LEU A 221 13.80 10.63 -10.06
CA LEU A 221 12.76 11.34 -9.33
C LEU A 221 11.73 10.35 -8.82
N GLU A 222 11.30 10.47 -7.57
CA GLU A 222 10.11 9.79 -7.06
C GLU A 222 8.99 10.81 -6.86
N LEU A 223 7.81 10.50 -7.42
CA LEU A 223 6.58 11.27 -7.26
C LEU A 223 5.74 10.63 -6.15
N GLY A 224 5.36 11.40 -5.12
CA GLY A 224 4.61 10.88 -3.98
C GLY A 224 5.42 9.86 -3.20
N ALA A 225 6.60 10.26 -2.74
CA ALA A 225 7.54 9.34 -2.10
C ALA A 225 7.03 8.80 -0.74
N GLY A 226 6.06 9.46 -0.12
CA GLY A 226 5.51 9.03 1.15
C GLY A 226 6.61 8.83 2.20
N THR A 227 6.75 7.60 2.70
CA THR A 227 7.81 7.22 3.66
C THR A 227 9.21 7.15 3.03
N GLY A 228 9.34 7.17 1.70
CA GLY A 228 10.62 7.18 0.99
C GLY A 228 11.17 5.80 0.61
N LEU A 229 10.37 4.75 0.71
CA LEU A 229 10.82 3.37 0.47
C LEU A 229 11.55 3.19 -0.85
N LEU A 230 11.01 3.70 -1.97
CA LEU A 230 11.62 3.52 -3.28
C LEU A 230 12.91 4.33 -3.44
N SER A 231 12.90 5.61 -3.03
CA SER A 231 14.09 6.48 -3.11
C SER A 231 15.24 5.92 -2.28
N ILE A 232 14.98 5.45 -1.06
CA ILE A 232 15.98 4.84 -0.17
C ILE A 232 16.48 3.53 -0.77
N THR A 233 15.58 2.66 -1.25
CA THR A 233 15.96 1.39 -1.89
C THR A 233 16.85 1.63 -3.10
N VAL A 234 16.47 2.57 -4.00
CA VAL A 234 17.28 2.90 -5.18
C VAL A 234 18.65 3.46 -4.80
N ALA A 235 18.71 4.38 -3.83
CA ALA A 235 19.99 4.92 -3.39
C ALA A 235 20.93 3.80 -2.87
N LYS A 236 20.40 2.85 -2.11
CA LYS A 236 21.16 1.69 -1.62
C LYS A 236 21.58 0.74 -2.74
N ILE A 237 20.74 0.48 -3.75
CA ILE A 237 21.11 -0.31 -4.95
C ILE A 237 22.27 0.38 -5.69
N LEU A 238 22.19 1.70 -5.89
CA LEU A 238 23.23 2.46 -6.59
C LEU A 238 24.55 2.53 -5.79
N ALA A 239 24.47 2.60 -4.46
CA ALA A 239 25.64 2.61 -3.58
C ALA A 239 26.30 1.22 -3.42
N SER A 240 25.55 0.12 -3.55
CA SER A 240 26.07 -1.24 -3.38
C SER A 240 27.00 -1.71 -4.50
N GLY A 241 27.06 -0.98 -5.62
CA GLY A 241 27.82 -1.37 -6.82
C GLY A 241 27.17 -2.47 -7.66
N GLN A 242 25.96 -2.89 -7.33
CA GLN A 242 25.15 -3.82 -8.15
C GLN A 242 24.93 -3.27 -9.57
N VAL A 243 24.83 -1.96 -9.67
CA VAL A 243 24.66 -1.26 -10.94
C VAL A 243 25.86 -0.36 -11.17
N ARG A 244 26.51 -0.53 -12.32
CA ARG A 244 27.58 0.37 -12.75
C ARG A 244 26.97 1.60 -13.40
N THR A 245 27.01 2.72 -12.72
CA THR A 245 26.67 4.02 -13.28
C THR A 245 27.97 4.75 -13.66
N PRO A 246 28.40 4.68 -14.92
CA PRO A 246 29.62 5.40 -15.33
C PRO A 246 29.37 6.90 -15.31
N GLY A 247 30.27 7.66 -14.69
CA GLY A 247 30.18 9.12 -14.63
C GLY A 247 30.04 9.67 -13.21
N PRO A 248 29.56 10.92 -13.09
CA PRO A 248 29.30 11.54 -11.79
C PRO A 248 28.29 10.76 -10.94
N PRO A 249 28.32 10.93 -9.61
CA PRO A 249 27.36 10.25 -8.71
C PRO A 249 25.91 10.49 -9.14
N PRO A 250 25.05 9.46 -9.03
CA PRO A 250 23.64 9.60 -9.32
C PRO A 250 22.95 10.54 -8.32
N ILE A 251 21.88 11.18 -8.77
CA ILE A 251 21.05 12.07 -7.96
C ILE A 251 19.67 11.45 -7.85
N VAL A 252 19.21 11.22 -6.62
CA VAL A 252 17.86 10.76 -6.30
C VAL A 252 17.10 11.92 -5.66
N VAL A 253 15.93 12.26 -6.20
CA VAL A 253 15.06 13.31 -5.68
C VAL A 253 13.75 12.66 -5.25
N ALA A 254 13.51 12.65 -3.94
CA ALA A 254 12.28 12.15 -3.34
C ALA A 254 11.31 13.32 -3.13
N THR A 255 10.07 13.21 -3.64
CA THR A 255 9.13 14.33 -3.58
C THR A 255 7.79 13.94 -3.02
N ASP A 256 7.21 14.86 -2.26
CA ASP A 256 5.83 14.80 -1.80
C ASP A 256 5.22 16.20 -1.75
N PHE A 257 3.93 16.30 -1.46
CA PHE A 257 3.25 17.59 -1.34
C PHE A 257 3.03 17.99 0.12
N HIS A 258 2.70 17.01 0.98
CA HIS A 258 2.30 17.26 2.36
C HIS A 258 3.50 17.58 3.27
N PRO A 259 3.45 18.62 4.11
CA PRO A 259 4.60 19.02 4.94
C PRO A 259 5.01 17.95 5.98
N ASP A 260 4.06 17.28 6.63
CA ASP A 260 4.37 16.25 7.63
C ASP A 260 4.92 15.00 6.98
N VAL A 261 4.43 14.63 5.78
CA VAL A 261 5.00 13.55 4.98
C VAL A 261 6.45 13.87 4.60
N LEU A 262 6.73 15.09 4.16
CA LEU A 262 8.10 15.53 3.84
C LEU A 262 9.03 15.51 5.07
N ALA A 263 8.52 15.88 6.24
CA ALA A 263 9.29 15.82 7.49
C ALA A 263 9.62 14.37 7.88
N ASN A 264 8.64 13.45 7.77
CA ASN A 264 8.84 12.02 8.02
C ASN A 264 9.76 11.38 6.98
N LEU A 265 9.59 11.73 5.70
CA LEU A 265 10.45 11.30 4.59
C LEU A 265 11.92 11.70 4.84
N GLN A 266 12.17 12.95 5.25
CA GLN A 266 13.53 13.41 5.56
C GLN A 266 14.12 12.61 6.72
N ARG A 267 13.37 12.35 7.79
CA ARG A 267 13.80 11.49 8.91
C ARG A 267 14.19 10.10 8.41
N ASN A 268 13.32 9.46 7.62
CA ASN A 268 13.60 8.13 7.08
C ASN A 268 14.85 8.10 6.19
N VAL A 269 15.09 9.15 5.43
CA VAL A 269 16.33 9.30 4.64
C VAL A 269 17.53 9.42 5.58
N ASP A 270 17.46 10.23 6.62
CA ASP A 270 18.57 10.46 7.55
C ASP A 270 18.91 9.21 8.40
N ASP A 271 17.89 8.41 8.76
CA ASP A 271 18.03 7.20 9.57
C ASP A 271 18.60 6.00 8.77
N ASN A 272 18.62 6.07 7.43
CA ASN A 272 19.14 5.01 6.59
C ASN A 272 20.57 5.28 6.12
N ALA A 273 21.48 4.34 6.36
CA ALA A 273 22.84 4.42 5.83
C ALA A 273 22.88 4.24 4.30
N GLY A 274 23.81 4.92 3.63
CA GLY A 274 23.99 4.80 2.17
C GLY A 274 23.06 5.68 1.34
N THR A 275 22.34 6.59 1.97
CA THR A 275 21.36 7.48 1.33
C THR A 275 21.91 8.88 1.04
N GLN A 276 23.22 9.09 1.20
CA GLN A 276 23.90 10.34 0.88
C GLN A 276 23.65 10.70 -0.60
N GLY A 277 22.98 11.82 -0.83
CA GLY A 277 22.63 12.27 -2.18
C GLY A 277 21.14 12.19 -2.51
N ILE A 278 20.29 11.68 -1.59
CA ILE A 278 18.83 11.87 -1.71
C ILE A 278 18.47 13.29 -1.36
N LEU A 279 17.75 13.94 -2.25
CA LEU A 279 17.22 15.29 -2.05
C LEU A 279 15.72 15.22 -1.81
N VAL A 280 15.28 15.53 -0.60
CA VAL A 280 13.84 15.61 -0.28
C VAL A 280 13.32 16.99 -0.69
N ARG A 281 12.27 17.04 -1.51
CA ARG A 281 11.72 18.30 -2.06
C ARG A 281 10.20 18.25 -2.14
N LYS A 282 9.58 19.40 -1.89
CA LYS A 282 8.16 19.61 -2.16
C LYS A 282 7.90 19.71 -3.66
N LEU A 283 6.89 18.98 -4.16
CA LEU A 283 6.47 19.06 -5.56
C LEU A 283 4.94 19.01 -5.66
N ASN A 284 4.38 20.02 -6.32
CA ASN A 284 2.95 20.04 -6.67
C ASN A 284 2.76 19.55 -8.10
N TRP A 285 2.11 18.39 -8.28
CA TRP A 285 1.92 17.79 -9.61
C TRP A 285 1.01 18.62 -10.52
N SER A 286 0.05 19.37 -9.97
CA SER A 286 -0.84 20.23 -10.77
C SER A 286 -0.11 21.43 -11.34
N GLN A 287 0.94 21.92 -10.66
CA GLN A 287 1.74 23.09 -11.03
C GLN A 287 3.23 22.84 -10.80
N PRO A 288 3.84 21.91 -11.55
CA PRO A 288 5.24 21.58 -11.36
C PRO A 288 6.14 22.74 -11.79
N ASN A 289 7.00 23.19 -10.88
CA ASN A 289 8.00 24.22 -11.17
C ASN A 289 9.28 23.56 -11.71
N SER A 290 9.44 23.58 -13.03
CA SER A 290 10.62 23.02 -13.72
C SER A 290 11.78 24.01 -13.85
N SER A 291 11.69 25.21 -13.28
CA SER A 291 12.75 26.23 -13.41
C SER A 291 13.71 26.29 -12.22
N SER A 292 13.39 25.60 -11.11
CA SER A 292 14.21 25.59 -9.89
C SER A 292 14.99 24.30 -9.74
N VAL A 293 16.19 24.36 -9.17
CA VAL A 293 16.99 23.18 -8.80
C VAL A 293 16.23 22.38 -7.73
N PRO A 294 16.11 21.05 -7.87
CA PRO A 294 16.74 20.17 -8.86
C PRO A 294 15.91 19.91 -10.13
N PHE A 295 14.78 20.58 -10.32
CA PHE A 295 13.81 20.32 -11.41
C PHE A 295 14.19 21.07 -12.72
N ASP A 296 15.21 21.90 -12.72
CA ASP A 296 15.75 22.64 -13.87
C ASP A 296 16.40 21.74 -14.93
N ARG A 297 16.64 20.49 -14.61
CA ARG A 297 17.17 19.45 -15.51
C ARG A 297 16.28 18.23 -15.49
N PRO A 298 16.05 17.61 -16.66
CA PRO A 298 15.19 16.44 -16.74
C PRO A 298 15.77 15.22 -16.00
N PHE A 299 14.87 14.30 -15.63
CA PHE A 299 15.17 13.05 -14.96
C PHE A 299 15.16 11.89 -15.96
N ASP A 300 16.09 10.95 -15.82
CA ASP A 300 16.19 9.77 -16.68
C ASP A 300 15.16 8.72 -16.30
N VAL A 301 14.91 8.56 -15.01
CA VAL A 301 13.94 7.63 -14.46
C VAL A 301 13.04 8.37 -13.47
N ILE A 302 11.74 8.17 -13.61
CA ILE A 302 10.75 8.62 -12.64
C ILE A 302 10.08 7.38 -12.05
N LEU A 303 9.88 7.34 -10.74
CA LEU A 303 9.16 6.29 -10.03
C LEU A 303 7.91 6.87 -9.38
N ALA A 304 6.85 6.06 -9.32
CA ALA A 304 5.62 6.42 -8.62
C ALA A 304 4.90 5.14 -8.14
N ALA A 305 4.50 5.11 -6.87
CA ALA A 305 3.76 4.00 -6.30
C ALA A 305 2.53 4.50 -5.54
N ASP A 306 1.37 3.98 -5.89
CA ASP A 306 0.04 4.26 -5.30
C ASP A 306 -0.36 5.76 -5.29
N VAL A 307 0.07 6.50 -6.31
CA VAL A 307 -0.09 7.97 -6.41
C VAL A 307 -1.42 8.41 -7.00
N VAL A 308 -2.28 7.47 -7.45
CA VAL A 308 -3.56 7.78 -8.10
C VAL A 308 -4.70 7.39 -7.16
N TYR A 309 -5.06 8.27 -6.25
CA TYR A 309 -6.18 8.11 -5.30
C TYR A 309 -7.30 9.15 -5.48
N GLU A 310 -7.17 10.01 -6.52
CA GLU A 310 -8.24 10.88 -7.02
C GLU A 310 -8.24 10.88 -8.56
N SER A 311 -9.39 11.16 -9.16
CA SER A 311 -9.56 11.12 -10.62
C SER A 311 -8.67 12.09 -11.40
N SER A 312 -8.28 13.21 -10.78
CA SER A 312 -7.41 14.25 -11.35
C SER A 312 -5.92 13.89 -11.32
N HIS A 313 -5.50 12.98 -10.42
CA HIS A 313 -4.08 12.70 -10.19
C HIS A 313 -3.37 12.18 -11.44
N ALA A 314 -3.98 11.25 -12.18
CA ALA A 314 -3.36 10.72 -13.40
C ALA A 314 -3.05 11.83 -14.42
N SER A 315 -3.93 12.81 -14.60
CA SER A 315 -3.71 13.93 -15.52
C SER A 315 -2.65 14.92 -15.00
N TRP A 316 -2.60 15.20 -13.70
CA TRP A 316 -1.56 16.03 -13.09
C TRP A 316 -0.20 15.38 -13.20
N ILE A 317 -0.11 14.07 -12.94
CA ILE A 317 1.12 13.29 -13.09
C ILE A 317 1.58 13.30 -14.55
N ALA A 318 0.69 13.10 -15.52
CA ALA A 318 1.04 13.15 -16.93
C ALA A 318 1.63 14.52 -17.34
N ASN A 319 1.03 15.62 -16.88
CA ASN A 319 1.56 16.97 -17.12
C ASN A 319 2.94 17.17 -16.42
N CYS A 320 3.08 16.71 -15.19
CA CYS A 320 4.31 16.79 -14.42
C CYS A 320 5.45 16.01 -15.11
N VAL A 321 5.19 14.77 -15.49
CA VAL A 321 6.15 13.89 -16.17
C VAL A 321 6.54 14.45 -17.54
N THR A 322 5.59 15.01 -18.29
CA THR A 322 5.88 15.67 -19.59
C THR A 322 6.93 16.78 -19.48
N LYS A 323 6.96 17.49 -18.34
CA LYS A 323 7.91 18.58 -18.10
C LYS A 323 9.26 18.11 -17.53
N LEU A 324 9.25 17.01 -16.76
CA LEU A 324 10.41 16.61 -15.97
C LEU A 324 11.15 15.39 -16.52
N LEU A 325 10.54 14.59 -17.40
CA LEU A 325 11.14 13.37 -17.95
C LEU A 325 12.08 13.70 -19.12
N ALA A 326 13.28 13.11 -19.12
CA ALA A 326 14.27 13.26 -20.16
C ALA A 326 13.79 12.75 -21.52
N ARG A 327 14.07 13.51 -22.60
CA ARG A 327 13.77 13.10 -23.97
C ARG A 327 15.02 12.57 -24.66
N PRO A 328 14.90 11.60 -25.55
CA PRO A 328 13.75 10.73 -25.83
C PRO A 328 13.68 9.50 -24.93
N ALA A 329 14.72 9.20 -24.15
CA ALA A 329 14.95 7.89 -23.54
C ALA A 329 14.49 7.81 -22.07
N GLY A 330 13.93 8.86 -21.49
CA GLY A 330 13.46 8.85 -20.12
C GLY A 330 12.25 7.94 -19.93
N VAL A 331 12.12 7.33 -18.77
CA VAL A 331 11.06 6.38 -18.44
C VAL A 331 10.43 6.68 -17.08
N LEU A 332 9.09 6.60 -17.01
CA LEU A 332 8.32 6.54 -15.78
C LEU A 332 7.92 5.10 -15.52
N TRP A 333 8.22 4.59 -14.34
CA TRP A 333 7.67 3.36 -13.81
C TRP A 333 6.64 3.71 -12.74
N MET A 334 5.40 3.27 -12.97
CA MET A 334 4.27 3.55 -12.07
C MET A 334 3.57 2.25 -11.70
N ILE A 335 3.39 2.01 -10.42
CA ILE A 335 2.60 0.89 -9.91
C ILE A 335 1.37 1.40 -9.17
N ILE A 336 0.23 0.77 -9.42
CA ILE A 336 -1.06 1.16 -8.86
C ILE A 336 -1.80 -0.09 -8.39
N ALA A 337 -2.42 -0.01 -7.22
CA ALA A 337 -3.30 -1.06 -6.71
C ALA A 337 -4.61 -1.13 -7.51
N LEU A 338 -5.02 -2.36 -7.85
CA LEU A 338 -6.34 -2.67 -8.40
C LEU A 338 -7.32 -2.92 -7.26
N ARG A 339 -8.35 -2.10 -7.15
CA ARG A 339 -9.33 -2.16 -6.06
C ARG A 339 -10.70 -2.57 -6.59
N SER A 340 -11.34 -3.52 -5.90
CA SER A 340 -12.64 -4.10 -6.29
C SER A 340 -13.84 -3.33 -5.76
N GLY A 341 -13.62 -2.32 -4.92
CA GLY A 341 -14.69 -1.56 -4.31
C GLY A 341 -14.19 -0.31 -3.59
N GLY A 342 -15.15 0.48 -3.08
CA GLY A 342 -14.86 1.68 -2.33
C GLY A 342 -14.55 2.92 -3.17
N ARG A 343 -14.04 3.97 -2.50
CA ARG A 343 -13.79 5.29 -3.11
C ARG A 343 -12.78 5.27 -4.25
N HIS A 344 -11.88 4.28 -4.25
CA HIS A 344 -10.74 4.20 -5.17
C HIS A 344 -10.95 3.17 -6.29
N GLU A 345 -12.16 2.59 -6.39
CA GLU A 345 -12.50 1.65 -7.44
C GLU A 345 -12.34 2.28 -8.83
N GLY A 346 -11.70 1.54 -9.74
CA GLY A 346 -11.56 1.93 -11.15
C GLY A 346 -10.59 3.09 -11.42
N LEU A 347 -9.93 3.67 -10.41
CA LEU A 347 -8.98 4.78 -10.59
C LEU A 347 -7.76 4.38 -11.45
N SER A 348 -7.37 3.10 -11.46
CA SER A 348 -6.30 2.60 -12.35
C SER A 348 -6.60 2.85 -13.83
N SER A 349 -7.88 2.86 -14.24
CA SER A 349 -8.29 3.16 -15.60
C SER A 349 -8.00 4.59 -16.05
N THR A 350 -7.86 5.53 -15.10
CA THR A 350 -7.55 6.94 -15.39
C THR A 350 -6.13 7.10 -15.95
N VAL A 351 -5.20 6.19 -15.56
CA VAL A 351 -3.84 6.16 -16.11
C VAL A 351 -3.86 5.84 -17.60
N GLY A 352 -4.63 4.83 -18.00
CA GLY A 352 -4.83 4.50 -19.42
C GLY A 352 -5.34 5.69 -20.24
N LYS A 353 -6.24 6.50 -19.67
CA LYS A 353 -6.76 7.71 -20.33
C LYS A 353 -5.72 8.85 -20.38
N ALA A 354 -4.95 9.06 -19.31
CA ALA A 354 -3.97 10.13 -19.22
C ALA A 354 -2.74 9.90 -20.10
N PHE A 355 -2.38 8.62 -20.35
CA PHE A 355 -1.24 8.21 -21.15
C PHE A 355 -1.64 7.41 -22.40
N SER A 356 -2.90 7.52 -22.83
CA SER A 356 -3.38 6.87 -24.04
C SER A 356 -2.77 7.51 -25.29
N VAL A 357 -2.41 6.66 -26.23
CA VAL A 357 -1.86 7.02 -27.54
C VAL A 357 -2.99 7.50 -28.45
N GLU A 358 -3.26 8.79 -28.48
CA GLU A 358 -3.66 9.39 -29.76
C GLU A 358 -2.38 9.56 -30.58
N ALA A 359 -2.31 8.92 -31.74
CA ALA A 359 -1.15 8.84 -32.58
C ALA A 359 -0.49 10.22 -32.83
N GLY A 360 0.68 10.43 -32.23
CA GLY A 360 1.47 11.63 -32.42
C GLY A 360 2.86 11.43 -31.83
N SER A 361 3.91 11.57 -32.64
CA SER A 361 5.29 11.46 -32.19
C SER A 361 5.60 12.49 -31.11
N GLY A 362 6.36 12.08 -30.10
CA GLY A 362 6.82 12.95 -29.02
C GLY A 362 5.87 13.15 -27.84
N ARG A 363 4.80 12.34 -27.72
CA ARG A 363 3.94 12.26 -26.54
C ARG A 363 4.33 11.10 -25.63
N LEU A 364 4.02 11.24 -24.32
CA LEU A 364 4.14 10.13 -23.39
C LEU A 364 3.05 9.09 -23.65
N SER A 365 3.46 7.82 -23.68
CA SER A 365 2.56 6.69 -23.87
C SER A 365 2.94 5.52 -22.98
N ILE A 366 1.99 4.62 -22.72
CA ILE A 366 2.26 3.35 -22.07
C ILE A 366 3.02 2.46 -23.04
N LEU A 367 4.28 2.16 -22.73
CA LEU A 367 5.14 1.27 -23.51
C LEU A 367 4.99 -0.19 -23.10
N GLU A 368 4.74 -0.44 -21.81
CA GLU A 368 4.57 -1.78 -21.24
C GLU A 368 3.58 -1.70 -20.08
N LYS A 369 2.75 -2.73 -19.94
CA LYS A 369 1.83 -2.90 -18.82
C LYS A 369 1.90 -4.35 -18.33
N GLU A 370 2.12 -4.53 -17.05
CA GLU A 370 2.17 -5.85 -16.40
C GLU A 370 1.15 -5.87 -15.25
N THR A 371 0.32 -6.93 -15.21
CA THR A 371 -0.60 -7.17 -14.09
C THR A 371 0.09 -8.10 -13.09
N LEU A 372 0.14 -7.67 -11.82
CA LEU A 372 0.75 -8.40 -10.74
C LEU A 372 -0.33 -8.91 -9.79
N GLN A 373 -0.20 -10.16 -9.38
CA GLN A 373 -1.06 -10.72 -8.36
C GLN A 373 -0.72 -10.14 -6.99
N ARG A 374 -1.71 -10.09 -6.12
CA ARG A 374 -1.50 -9.75 -4.72
C ARG A 374 -0.61 -10.83 -4.08
N MET A 375 0.43 -10.42 -3.40
CA MET A 375 1.26 -11.32 -2.59
C MET A 375 0.67 -11.41 -1.18
N GLY A 376 0.67 -12.62 -0.63
CA GLY A 376 0.23 -12.85 0.75
C GLY A 376 1.05 -12.01 1.75
N GLY A 377 0.39 -11.46 2.78
CA GLY A 377 1.01 -10.66 3.84
C GLY A 377 1.21 -9.17 3.52
N HIS A 378 0.96 -8.71 2.29
CA HIS A 378 1.10 -7.31 1.90
C HIS A 378 -0.14 -6.79 1.17
N GLY A 379 -0.44 -5.50 1.37
CA GLY A 379 -1.54 -4.80 0.71
C GLY A 379 -2.84 -4.79 1.53
N ARG A 380 -3.76 -3.90 1.12
CA ARG A 380 -5.06 -3.73 1.78
C ARG A 380 -6.02 -4.86 1.40
N ALA A 381 -7.04 -5.06 2.21
CA ALA A 381 -8.03 -6.11 2.01
C ALA A 381 -8.87 -5.91 0.72
N ASP A 382 -9.04 -4.66 0.25
CA ASP A 382 -9.74 -4.30 -0.98
C ASP A 382 -8.87 -4.38 -2.25
N GLU A 383 -7.58 -4.67 -2.11
CA GLU A 383 -6.66 -4.81 -3.23
C GLU A 383 -6.72 -6.22 -3.83
N MET A 384 -7.01 -6.31 -5.13
CA MET A 384 -7.07 -7.57 -5.89
C MET A 384 -5.76 -7.91 -6.60
N GLY A 385 -4.87 -6.93 -6.71
CA GLY A 385 -3.61 -7.02 -7.43
C GLY A 385 -3.10 -5.65 -7.79
N TYR A 386 -2.13 -5.58 -8.68
CA TYR A 386 -1.48 -4.32 -9.05
C TYR A 386 -1.27 -4.25 -10.56
N GLU A 387 -1.22 -3.05 -11.10
CA GLU A 387 -0.79 -2.77 -12.47
C GLU A 387 0.52 -1.99 -12.43
N LEU A 388 1.55 -2.54 -13.05
CA LEU A 388 2.84 -1.89 -13.27
C LEU A 388 2.90 -1.37 -14.70
N PHE A 389 3.09 -0.06 -14.84
CA PHE A 389 3.18 0.63 -16.12
C PHE A 389 4.62 1.10 -16.35
N LYS A 390 5.12 0.87 -17.56
CA LYS A 390 6.27 1.55 -18.12
C LYS A 390 5.78 2.59 -19.10
N ILE A 391 6.07 3.84 -18.86
CA ILE A 391 5.59 4.98 -19.64
C ILE A 391 6.80 5.76 -20.14
N GLY A 392 6.81 6.11 -21.41
CA GLY A 392 7.91 6.82 -22.04
C GLY A 392 7.47 7.58 -23.28
N TRP A 393 8.44 8.17 -23.98
CA TRP A 393 8.17 8.91 -25.21
C TRP A 393 7.90 7.95 -26.36
N ALA A 394 6.75 8.11 -27.02
CA ALA A 394 6.44 7.34 -28.22
C ALA A 394 7.44 7.69 -29.35
N GLU A 395 8.04 6.68 -29.96
CA GLU A 395 8.79 6.82 -31.17
C GLU A 395 7.84 7.24 -32.30
N GLY A 396 8.25 8.25 -33.09
CA GLY A 396 7.47 8.76 -34.22
C GLY A 396 7.66 7.94 -35.49
#